data_37a33a8bde4fedae582fa495293e9cd2
#
_entry.id   37a33a8bde4fedae582fa495293e9cd2
#
_cell.length_a   1.000
_cell.length_b   1.000
_cell.length_c   1.000
_cell.angle_alpha   90.00
_cell.angle_beta   90.00
_cell.angle_gamma   90.00
#
_symmetry.space_group_name_H-M   'P 1'
#
loop_
_entity.id
_entity.type
_entity.pdbx_description
1 polymer ?
#
loop_
_entity_poly.entity_id
_entity_poly.type
_entity_poly.pdbx_seq_one_letter_code
_entity_poly.pdbx_strand_id
1 'polypeptide(L)'
;MRAASAWEIISHRAIWSLVVCWIALAYRHQIKDAIAILRTPRMFFLLALTAGLVAGNWSIYIWSVTVDRIVESSLGYYITPLMNVAFGVLILREKMRPLQWIAVGIAAVGVGALTYDYGQLPLIALGLACTWGMYSVIKKKLDVDPLLGLAIETIFAAIPTTIFLVGLEIEGSAQFGHGFWISIGLATAGLATVLPLLAFNNAAVRLPLTTLGLMQYITPTVMFLVGVFVNHEEMSGSRWIGFLTIWLALSFLATDMVRSGRAGNKSIAQA
;
A
#
# COMPACT_ATOMS: atom_id res chain seq x y z
N MET A 1 5.17 -23.76 20.73
CA MET A 1 4.55 -23.71 19.39
C MET A 1 5.49 -22.90 18.50
N ARG A 2 5.87 -23.40 17.34
CA ARG A 2 6.61 -22.59 16.36
C ARG A 2 5.66 -21.54 15.79
N ALA A 3 6.11 -20.29 15.69
CA ALA A 3 5.36 -19.26 15.01
C ALA A 3 5.39 -19.52 13.49
N ALA A 4 4.29 -19.20 12.77
CA ALA A 4 4.28 -19.27 11.32
C ALA A 4 5.36 -18.36 10.74
N SER A 5 6.04 -18.80 9.69
CA SER A 5 7.04 -17.99 9.01
C SER A 5 6.40 -16.77 8.32
N ALA A 6 7.17 -15.69 8.13
CA ALA A 6 6.66 -14.51 7.44
C ALA A 6 6.18 -14.83 6.01
N TRP A 7 6.85 -15.76 5.32
CA TRP A 7 6.45 -16.24 4.01
C TRP A 7 5.15 -17.04 4.02
N GLU A 8 4.94 -17.88 5.07
CA GLU A 8 3.69 -18.60 5.26
C GLU A 8 2.52 -17.64 5.52
N ILE A 9 2.73 -16.63 6.37
CA ILE A 9 1.72 -15.60 6.65
C ILE A 9 1.30 -14.87 5.37
N ILE A 10 2.25 -14.42 4.54
CA ILE A 10 1.92 -13.74 3.27
C ILE A 10 1.21 -14.66 2.30
N SER A 11 1.62 -15.94 2.24
CA SER A 11 0.96 -16.89 1.35
C SER A 11 -0.50 -17.11 1.76
N HIS A 12 -0.77 -17.25 3.05
CA HIS A 12 -2.15 -17.32 3.55
C HIS A 12 -2.92 -16.02 3.33
N ARG A 13 -2.29 -14.85 3.49
CA ARG A 13 -2.92 -13.57 3.16
C ARG A 13 -3.39 -13.53 1.70
N ALA A 14 -2.59 -14.02 0.75
CA ALA A 14 -2.96 -14.07 -0.67
C ALA A 14 -4.12 -15.05 -0.92
N ILE A 15 -4.04 -16.28 -0.40
CA ILE A 15 -5.07 -17.32 -0.59
C ILE A 15 -6.41 -16.89 0.04
N TRP A 16 -6.39 -16.43 1.28
CA TRP A 16 -7.62 -16.00 1.95
C TRP A 16 -8.18 -14.69 1.38
N SER A 17 -7.32 -13.82 0.81
CA SER A 17 -7.80 -12.68 0.03
C SER A 17 -8.53 -13.11 -1.23
N LEU A 18 -8.05 -14.14 -1.93
CA LEU A 18 -8.76 -14.75 -3.07
C LEU A 18 -10.16 -15.19 -2.63
N VAL A 19 -10.27 -15.99 -1.57
CA VAL A 19 -11.55 -16.49 -1.07
C VAL A 19 -12.51 -15.34 -0.75
N VAL A 20 -12.05 -14.34 0.03
CA VAL A 20 -12.86 -13.19 0.43
C VAL A 20 -13.33 -12.38 -0.78
N CYS A 21 -12.44 -12.06 -1.72
CA CYS A 21 -12.80 -11.27 -2.91
C CYS A 21 -13.80 -12.01 -3.80
N TRP A 22 -13.60 -13.31 -4.02
CA TRP A 22 -14.48 -14.08 -4.89
C TRP A 22 -15.84 -14.36 -4.26
N ILE A 23 -15.93 -14.53 -2.94
CA ILE A 23 -17.22 -14.54 -2.21
C ILE A 23 -17.94 -13.20 -2.38
N ALA A 24 -17.22 -12.09 -2.24
CA ALA A 24 -17.79 -10.75 -2.42
C ALA A 24 -18.28 -10.51 -3.85
N LEU A 25 -17.55 -11.00 -4.88
CA LEU A 25 -17.99 -10.95 -6.28
C LEU A 25 -19.22 -11.82 -6.54
N ALA A 26 -19.28 -13.03 -5.94
CA ALA A 26 -20.44 -13.90 -6.04
C ALA A 26 -21.69 -13.23 -5.45
N TYR A 27 -21.54 -12.61 -4.27
CA TYR A 27 -22.62 -11.87 -3.61
C TYR A 27 -23.10 -10.67 -4.45
N ARG A 28 -22.16 -9.97 -5.15
CA ARG A 28 -22.48 -8.85 -6.05
C ARG A 28 -22.93 -9.29 -7.46
N HIS A 29 -22.99 -10.59 -7.74
CA HIS A 29 -23.30 -11.14 -9.06
C HIS A 29 -22.34 -10.67 -10.20
N GLN A 30 -21.10 -10.33 -9.86
CA GLN A 30 -20.10 -9.76 -10.78
C GLN A 30 -19.07 -10.79 -11.31
N ILE A 31 -19.26 -12.09 -11.09
CA ILE A 31 -18.34 -13.15 -11.57
C ILE A 31 -18.21 -13.12 -13.10
N LYS A 32 -19.30 -12.88 -13.82
CA LYS A 32 -19.28 -12.80 -15.30
C LYS A 32 -18.42 -11.64 -15.79
N ASP A 33 -18.46 -10.51 -15.09
CA ASP A 33 -17.65 -9.33 -15.42
C ASP A 33 -16.16 -9.60 -15.19
N ALA A 34 -15.81 -10.29 -14.09
CA ALA A 34 -14.44 -10.71 -13.83
C ALA A 34 -13.90 -11.63 -14.93
N ILE A 35 -14.71 -12.61 -15.39
CA ILE A 35 -14.33 -13.51 -16.50
C ILE A 35 -14.17 -12.73 -17.80
N ALA A 36 -15.03 -11.74 -18.08
CA ALA A 36 -14.94 -10.93 -19.28
C ALA A 36 -13.64 -10.09 -19.29
N ILE A 37 -13.27 -9.52 -18.15
CA ILE A 37 -12.00 -8.80 -17.97
C ILE A 37 -10.80 -9.71 -18.21
N LEU A 38 -10.81 -10.92 -17.63
CA LEU A 38 -9.73 -11.92 -17.80
C LEU A 38 -9.56 -12.36 -19.27
N ARG A 39 -10.63 -12.35 -20.07
CA ARG A 39 -10.59 -12.69 -21.50
C ARG A 39 -10.03 -11.54 -22.36
N THR A 40 -9.88 -10.34 -21.82
CA THR A 40 -9.31 -9.20 -22.52
C THR A 40 -7.80 -9.17 -22.33
N PRO A 41 -6.97 -9.49 -23.35
CA PRO A 41 -5.53 -9.68 -23.18
C PRO A 41 -4.83 -8.49 -22.51
N ARG A 42 -5.18 -7.27 -22.90
CA ARG A 42 -4.61 -6.04 -22.32
C ARG A 42 -4.88 -5.96 -20.81
N MET A 43 -6.12 -6.24 -20.38
CA MET A 43 -6.50 -6.19 -18.97
C MET A 43 -5.86 -7.31 -18.18
N PHE A 44 -5.80 -8.51 -18.75
CA PHE A 44 -5.10 -9.66 -18.19
C PHE A 44 -3.65 -9.31 -17.83
N PHE A 45 -2.86 -8.81 -18.80
CA PHE A 45 -1.45 -8.47 -18.56
C PHE A 45 -1.27 -7.31 -17.60
N LEU A 46 -2.12 -6.28 -17.64
CA LEU A 46 -2.02 -5.16 -16.71
C LEU A 46 -2.38 -5.56 -15.29
N LEU A 47 -3.39 -6.41 -15.08
CA LEU A 47 -3.75 -6.92 -13.75
C LEU A 47 -2.74 -7.96 -13.25
N ALA A 48 -2.15 -8.76 -14.12
CA ALA A 48 -1.00 -9.62 -13.76
C ALA A 48 0.20 -8.78 -13.33
N LEU A 49 0.49 -7.68 -14.03
CA LEU A 49 1.56 -6.76 -13.65
C LEU A 49 1.29 -6.10 -12.30
N THR A 50 0.06 -5.62 -12.05
CA THR A 50 -0.28 -5.04 -10.73
C THR A 50 -0.18 -6.06 -9.61
N ALA A 51 -0.61 -7.31 -9.82
CA ALA A 51 -0.41 -8.40 -8.87
C ALA A 51 1.07 -8.65 -8.60
N GLY A 52 1.91 -8.69 -9.66
CA GLY A 52 3.36 -8.83 -9.55
C GLY A 52 4.01 -7.67 -8.78
N LEU A 53 3.55 -6.44 -8.99
CA LEU A 53 4.05 -5.26 -8.26
C LEU A 53 3.74 -5.34 -6.76
N VAL A 54 2.53 -5.76 -6.38
CA VAL A 54 2.16 -5.95 -4.97
C VAL A 54 2.93 -7.10 -4.34
N ALA A 55 3.01 -8.24 -5.03
CA ALA A 55 3.76 -9.40 -4.55
C ALA A 55 5.26 -9.06 -4.41
N GLY A 56 5.85 -8.37 -5.37
CA GLY A 56 7.22 -7.88 -5.31
C GLY A 56 7.44 -6.90 -4.17
N ASN A 57 6.52 -5.95 -3.95
CA ASN A 57 6.56 -5.02 -2.84
C ASN A 57 6.60 -5.75 -1.49
N TRP A 58 5.70 -6.72 -1.28
CA TRP A 58 5.67 -7.51 -0.05
C TRP A 58 6.92 -8.38 0.11
N SER A 59 7.42 -8.96 -0.99
CA SER A 59 8.65 -9.75 -0.97
C SER A 59 9.86 -8.91 -0.60
N ILE A 60 10.01 -7.70 -1.15
CA ILE A 60 11.05 -6.75 -0.78
C ILE A 60 10.97 -6.42 0.71
N TYR A 61 9.77 -6.14 1.23
CA TYR A 61 9.58 -5.83 2.64
C TYR A 61 9.98 -7.01 3.55
N ILE A 62 9.49 -8.22 3.26
CA ILE A 62 9.85 -9.40 4.06
C ILE A 62 11.36 -9.68 3.99
N TRP A 63 11.93 -9.63 2.78
CA TRP A 63 13.37 -9.82 2.64
C TRP A 63 14.15 -8.80 3.47
N SER A 64 13.72 -7.53 3.50
CA SER A 64 14.37 -6.50 4.31
C SER A 64 14.34 -6.83 5.81
N VAL A 65 13.25 -7.41 6.28
CA VAL A 65 13.10 -7.86 7.69
C VAL A 65 14.02 -9.06 7.97
N THR A 66 14.14 -10.00 7.03
CA THR A 66 14.97 -11.21 7.21
C THR A 66 16.48 -10.93 7.19
N VAL A 67 16.90 -9.81 6.59
CA VAL A 67 18.31 -9.35 6.54
C VAL A 67 18.59 -8.18 7.51
N ASP A 68 17.72 -7.97 8.50
CA ASP A 68 17.82 -6.94 9.54
C ASP A 68 17.93 -5.50 9.01
N ARG A 69 17.37 -5.21 7.81
CA ARG A 69 17.34 -3.87 7.20
C ARG A 69 15.99 -3.16 7.39
N ILE A 70 15.37 -3.33 8.55
CA ILE A 70 14.03 -2.78 8.87
C ILE A 70 14.04 -1.24 8.81
N VAL A 71 15.11 -0.60 9.25
CA VAL A 71 15.24 0.87 9.22
C VAL A 71 15.13 1.39 7.79
N GLU A 72 15.78 0.72 6.82
CA GLU A 72 15.70 1.11 5.42
C GLU A 72 14.31 0.89 4.84
N SER A 73 13.65 -0.23 5.14
CA SER A 73 12.27 -0.45 4.70
C SER A 73 11.31 0.56 5.31
N SER A 74 11.54 1.00 6.53
CA SER A 74 10.74 2.05 7.16
C SER A 74 10.85 3.40 6.43
N LEU A 75 12.02 3.75 5.88
CA LEU A 75 12.19 4.92 5.01
C LEU A 75 11.27 4.84 3.78
N GLY A 76 10.95 3.64 3.31
CA GLY A 76 10.01 3.44 2.21
C GLY A 76 8.64 4.04 2.47
N TYR A 77 8.16 4.02 3.72
CA TYR A 77 6.87 4.64 4.10
C TYR A 77 6.90 6.17 4.00
N TYR A 78 8.08 6.79 4.08
CA TYR A 78 8.25 8.24 3.90
C TYR A 78 8.47 8.61 2.44
N ILE A 79 9.16 7.76 1.67
CA ILE A 79 9.45 8.00 0.25
C ILE A 79 8.22 7.70 -0.62
N THR A 80 7.44 6.66 -0.28
CA THR A 80 6.26 6.25 -1.07
C THR A 80 5.26 7.37 -1.34
N PRO A 81 4.86 8.22 -0.38
CA PRO A 81 3.98 9.34 -0.64
C PRO A 81 4.54 10.32 -1.68
N LEU A 82 5.83 10.65 -1.59
CA LEU A 82 6.49 11.53 -2.56
C LEU A 82 6.58 10.88 -3.94
N MET A 83 6.83 9.56 -3.99
CA MET A 83 6.85 8.83 -5.25
C MET A 83 5.47 8.83 -5.93
N ASN A 84 4.39 8.65 -5.17
CA ASN A 84 3.03 8.77 -5.69
C ASN A 84 2.73 10.17 -6.24
N VAL A 85 3.19 11.21 -5.54
CA VAL A 85 3.08 12.59 -6.03
C VAL A 85 3.89 12.77 -7.31
N ALA A 86 5.14 12.33 -7.34
CA ALA A 86 5.99 12.42 -8.51
C ALA A 86 5.36 11.71 -9.73
N PHE A 87 4.84 10.49 -9.54
CA PHE A 87 4.18 9.74 -10.61
C PHE A 87 2.84 10.38 -11.02
N GLY A 88 2.08 10.95 -10.09
CA GLY A 88 0.88 11.73 -10.38
C GLY A 88 1.17 12.91 -11.31
N VAL A 89 2.20 13.69 -10.99
CA VAL A 89 2.60 14.84 -11.80
C VAL A 89 3.25 14.42 -13.11
N LEU A 90 4.24 13.52 -13.09
CA LEU A 90 5.06 13.18 -14.25
C LEU A 90 4.35 12.25 -15.23
N ILE A 91 3.63 11.22 -14.74
CA ILE A 91 3.03 10.19 -15.58
C ILE A 91 1.56 10.50 -15.89
N LEU A 92 0.81 10.96 -14.88
CA LEU A 92 -0.62 11.26 -15.03
C LEU A 92 -0.87 12.72 -15.39
N ARG A 93 0.18 13.57 -15.35
CA ARG A 93 0.10 15.01 -15.66
C ARG A 93 -0.92 15.75 -14.78
N GLU A 94 -1.03 15.31 -13.52
CA GLU A 94 -1.91 15.95 -12.55
C GLU A 94 -1.41 17.38 -12.24
N LYS A 95 -2.34 18.31 -12.13
CA LYS A 95 -2.04 19.70 -11.77
C LYS A 95 -2.15 19.86 -10.26
N MET A 96 -1.10 20.35 -9.63
CA MET A 96 -1.07 20.62 -8.20
C MET A 96 -1.31 22.11 -7.91
N ARG A 97 -1.98 22.37 -6.79
CA ARG A 97 -2.19 23.72 -6.27
C ARG A 97 -0.92 24.21 -5.55
N PRO A 98 -0.72 25.55 -5.40
CA PRO A 98 0.47 26.08 -4.74
C PRO A 98 0.70 25.53 -3.32
N LEU A 99 -0.36 25.38 -2.52
CA LEU A 99 -0.24 24.82 -1.16
C LEU A 99 0.19 23.34 -1.16
N GLN A 100 -0.22 22.56 -2.17
CA GLN A 100 0.23 21.17 -2.33
C GLN A 100 1.72 21.11 -2.70
N TRP A 101 2.22 22.03 -3.55
CA TRP A 101 3.64 22.15 -3.85
C TRP A 101 4.46 22.49 -2.61
N ILE A 102 3.97 23.39 -1.75
CA ILE A 102 4.60 23.72 -0.47
C ILE A 102 4.66 22.47 0.43
N ALA A 103 3.54 21.75 0.57
CA ALA A 103 3.49 20.52 1.35
C ALA A 103 4.50 19.47 0.85
N VAL A 104 4.58 19.27 -0.46
CA VAL A 104 5.55 18.34 -1.08
C VAL A 104 6.98 18.80 -0.83
N GLY A 105 7.28 20.09 -0.98
CA GLY A 105 8.59 20.64 -0.72
C GLY A 105 9.05 20.41 0.73
N ILE A 106 8.17 20.67 1.70
CA ILE A 106 8.43 20.42 3.12
C ILE A 106 8.65 18.93 3.39
N ALA A 107 7.79 18.07 2.84
CA ALA A 107 7.91 16.62 2.99
C ALA A 107 9.22 16.10 2.36
N ALA A 108 9.60 16.62 1.19
CA ALA A 108 10.86 16.26 0.51
C ALA A 108 12.09 16.63 1.33
N VAL A 109 12.08 17.79 2.01
CA VAL A 109 13.15 18.17 2.93
C VAL A 109 13.23 17.20 4.11
N GLY A 110 12.09 16.83 4.72
CA GLY A 110 12.05 15.87 5.82
C GLY A 110 12.57 14.48 5.41
N VAL A 111 12.14 13.98 4.27
CA VAL A 111 12.62 12.70 3.71
C VAL A 111 14.08 12.77 3.34
N GLY A 112 14.55 13.90 2.78
CA GLY A 112 15.95 14.14 2.47
C GLY A 112 16.83 14.10 3.72
N ALA A 113 16.40 14.72 4.81
CA ALA A 113 17.11 14.69 6.09
C ALA A 113 17.21 13.26 6.66
N LEU A 114 16.10 12.49 6.64
CA LEU A 114 16.09 11.09 7.09
C LEU A 114 16.98 10.20 6.22
N THR A 115 17.00 10.43 4.90
CA THR A 115 17.84 9.68 3.96
C THR A 115 19.33 10.02 4.15
N TYR A 116 19.64 11.27 4.42
CA TYR A 116 21.00 11.70 4.72
C TYR A 116 21.54 11.09 6.02
N ASP A 117 20.70 11.07 7.07
CA ASP A 117 21.02 10.42 8.35
C ASP A 117 21.26 8.92 8.21
N TYR A 118 20.55 8.27 7.26
CA TYR A 118 20.77 6.86 6.95
C TYR A 118 22.15 6.57 6.34
N GLY A 119 22.79 7.55 5.68
CA GLY A 119 24.16 7.50 5.22
C GLY A 119 24.45 6.62 4.00
N GLN A 120 23.45 5.98 3.42
CA GLN A 120 23.57 5.11 2.24
C GLN A 120 22.40 5.34 1.29
N LEU A 121 22.55 4.93 0.01
CA LEU A 121 21.43 4.94 -0.93
C LEU A 121 20.39 3.89 -0.51
N PRO A 122 19.16 4.30 -0.15
CA PRO A 122 18.15 3.40 0.41
C PRO A 122 17.43 2.62 -0.70
N LEU A 123 18.11 1.61 -1.27
CA LEU A 123 17.60 0.85 -2.42
C LEU A 123 16.31 0.07 -2.10
N ILE A 124 16.21 -0.48 -0.89
CA ILE A 124 15.00 -1.17 -0.42
C ILE A 124 13.83 -0.19 -0.36
N ALA A 125 14.04 0.97 0.24
CA ALA A 125 13.01 2.01 0.35
C ALA A 125 12.55 2.51 -1.02
N LEU A 126 13.49 2.72 -1.95
CA LEU A 126 13.18 3.09 -3.33
C LEU A 126 12.43 1.97 -4.07
N GLY A 127 12.83 0.72 -3.89
CA GLY A 127 12.13 -0.44 -4.46
C GLY A 127 10.68 -0.53 -3.98
N LEU A 128 10.46 -0.37 -2.68
CA LEU A 128 9.13 -0.32 -2.07
C LEU A 128 8.29 0.84 -2.63
N ALA A 129 8.87 2.03 -2.68
CA ALA A 129 8.18 3.23 -3.15
C ALA A 129 7.84 3.17 -4.65
N CYS A 130 8.78 2.69 -5.49
CA CYS A 130 8.56 2.55 -6.92
C CYS A 130 7.51 1.49 -7.26
N THR A 131 7.57 0.32 -6.62
CA THR A 131 6.60 -0.76 -6.87
C THR A 131 5.20 -0.35 -6.48
N TRP A 132 5.03 0.26 -5.29
CA TRP A 132 3.74 0.75 -4.83
C TRP A 132 3.22 1.94 -5.65
N GLY A 133 4.09 2.88 -6.00
CA GLY A 133 3.73 4.02 -6.82
C GLY A 133 3.30 3.60 -8.24
N MET A 134 4.02 2.67 -8.86
CA MET A 134 3.65 2.14 -10.18
C MET A 134 2.33 1.36 -10.13
N TYR A 135 2.12 0.55 -9.08
CA TYR A 135 0.82 -0.08 -8.81
C TYR A 135 -0.30 0.95 -8.80
N SER A 136 -0.14 2.04 -8.05
CA SER A 136 -1.13 3.10 -7.92
C SER A 136 -1.45 3.78 -9.26
N VAL A 137 -0.42 4.06 -10.09
CA VAL A 137 -0.58 4.63 -11.44
C VAL A 137 -1.39 3.71 -12.34
N ILE A 138 -1.03 2.42 -12.36
CA ILE A 138 -1.72 1.45 -13.23
C ILE A 138 -3.16 1.29 -12.79
N LYS A 139 -3.43 1.16 -11.49
CA LYS A 139 -4.80 1.06 -10.94
C LYS A 139 -5.65 2.25 -11.35
N LYS A 140 -5.10 3.46 -11.28
CA LYS A 140 -5.80 4.67 -11.70
C LYS A 140 -6.10 4.70 -13.20
N LYS A 141 -5.18 4.22 -14.04
CA LYS A 141 -5.35 4.17 -15.51
C LYS A 141 -6.26 3.04 -15.98
N LEU A 142 -6.40 1.97 -15.21
CA LEU A 142 -7.23 0.81 -15.60
C LEU A 142 -8.72 1.13 -15.58
N ASP A 143 -9.16 2.03 -14.71
CA ASP A 143 -10.57 2.42 -14.51
C ASP A 143 -11.51 1.20 -14.35
N VAL A 144 -11.03 0.17 -13.63
CA VAL A 144 -11.77 -1.05 -13.32
C VAL A 144 -12.32 -0.95 -11.90
N ASP A 145 -13.52 -1.46 -11.67
CA ASP A 145 -14.07 -1.54 -10.31
C ASP A 145 -13.03 -2.12 -9.35
N PRO A 146 -12.79 -1.47 -8.21
CA PRO A 146 -11.74 -1.87 -7.26
C PRO A 146 -11.83 -3.31 -6.78
N LEU A 147 -13.05 -3.83 -6.58
CA LEU A 147 -13.25 -5.22 -6.15
C LEU A 147 -12.95 -6.19 -7.29
N LEU A 148 -13.41 -5.91 -8.51
CA LEU A 148 -13.12 -6.71 -9.70
C LEU A 148 -11.60 -6.78 -9.95
N GLY A 149 -10.93 -5.64 -9.93
CA GLY A 149 -9.49 -5.58 -10.12
C GLY A 149 -8.73 -6.38 -9.06
N LEU A 150 -9.08 -6.18 -7.77
CA LEU A 150 -8.43 -6.88 -6.66
C LEU A 150 -8.68 -8.40 -6.70
N ALA A 151 -9.90 -8.82 -7.01
CA ALA A 151 -10.24 -10.24 -7.12
C ALA A 151 -9.42 -10.94 -8.21
N ILE A 152 -9.20 -10.28 -9.34
CA ILE A 152 -8.38 -10.84 -10.42
C ILE A 152 -6.90 -10.86 -10.02
N GLU A 153 -6.39 -9.82 -9.38
CA GLU A 153 -5.02 -9.78 -8.86
C GLU A 153 -4.74 -10.93 -7.87
N THR A 154 -5.72 -11.28 -7.04
CA THR A 154 -5.56 -12.39 -6.09
C THR A 154 -5.43 -13.75 -6.77
N ILE A 155 -5.95 -13.96 -7.99
CA ILE A 155 -5.71 -15.19 -8.77
C ILE A 155 -4.22 -15.34 -9.09
N PHE A 156 -3.61 -14.27 -9.61
CA PHE A 156 -2.20 -14.29 -9.96
C PHE A 156 -1.29 -14.48 -8.73
N ALA A 157 -1.65 -13.87 -7.61
CA ALA A 157 -0.92 -14.05 -6.36
C ALA A 157 -1.11 -15.46 -5.77
N ALA A 158 -2.28 -16.07 -5.94
CA ALA A 158 -2.59 -17.39 -5.40
C ALA A 158 -1.75 -18.52 -6.03
N ILE A 159 -1.35 -18.39 -7.30
CA ILE A 159 -0.59 -19.45 -7.99
C ILE A 159 0.76 -19.74 -7.29
N PRO A 160 1.69 -18.77 -7.16
CA PRO A 160 2.98 -19.04 -6.52
C PRO A 160 2.83 -19.33 -5.03
N THR A 161 1.87 -18.71 -4.35
CA THR A 161 1.66 -18.92 -2.91
C THR A 161 1.08 -20.29 -2.61
N THR A 162 0.21 -20.83 -3.47
CA THR A 162 -0.28 -22.21 -3.34
C THR A 162 0.86 -23.21 -3.50
N ILE A 163 1.72 -23.04 -4.50
CA ILE A 163 2.89 -23.90 -4.71
C ILE A 163 3.79 -23.88 -3.47
N PHE A 164 4.04 -22.70 -2.91
CA PHE A 164 4.85 -22.55 -1.70
C PHE A 164 4.21 -23.25 -0.49
N LEU A 165 2.90 -23.06 -0.24
CA LEU A 165 2.20 -23.69 0.88
C LEU A 165 2.15 -25.21 0.76
N VAL A 166 1.96 -25.74 -0.45
CA VAL A 166 2.01 -27.20 -0.71
C VAL A 166 3.43 -27.71 -0.41
N GLY A 167 4.49 -26.98 -0.78
CA GLY A 167 5.86 -27.32 -0.43
C GLY A 167 6.06 -27.40 1.09
N LEU A 168 5.62 -26.38 1.84
CA LEU A 168 5.70 -26.36 3.31
C LEU A 168 4.96 -27.54 3.95
N GLU A 169 3.80 -27.92 3.40
CA GLU A 169 3.02 -29.07 3.90
C GLU A 169 3.77 -30.39 3.67
N ILE A 170 4.35 -30.58 2.48
CA ILE A 170 5.15 -31.77 2.16
C ILE A 170 6.39 -31.87 3.07
N GLU A 171 7.02 -30.75 3.41
CA GLU A 171 8.17 -30.69 4.33
C GLU A 171 7.75 -30.85 5.81
N GLY A 172 6.46 -30.86 6.12
CA GLY A 172 5.95 -30.92 7.50
C GLY A 172 6.27 -29.68 8.34
N SER A 173 6.51 -28.53 7.68
CA SER A 173 6.87 -27.26 8.32
C SER A 173 5.69 -26.26 8.36
N ALA A 174 4.55 -26.55 7.70
CA ALA A 174 3.36 -25.73 7.72
C ALA A 174 2.75 -25.63 9.13
N GLN A 175 2.24 -24.45 9.47
CA GLN A 175 1.59 -24.21 10.77
C GLN A 175 0.06 -24.17 10.68
N PHE A 176 -0.48 -24.01 9.47
CA PHE A 176 -1.92 -24.05 9.23
C PHE A 176 -2.45 -25.46 9.50
N GLY A 177 -3.55 -25.59 10.25
CA GLY A 177 -4.11 -26.89 10.67
C GLY A 177 -3.49 -27.47 11.94
N HIS A 178 -2.30 -27.02 12.36
CA HIS A 178 -1.61 -27.53 13.54
C HIS A 178 -1.90 -26.76 14.84
N GLY A 179 -2.84 -25.80 14.79
CA GLY A 179 -3.30 -25.06 15.97
C GLY A 179 -4.51 -24.19 15.63
N PHE A 180 -5.54 -24.26 16.47
CA PHE A 180 -6.81 -23.54 16.23
C PHE A 180 -6.60 -22.03 16.08
N TRP A 181 -5.92 -21.40 17.02
CA TRP A 181 -5.68 -19.94 17.01
C TRP A 181 -4.76 -19.49 15.88
N ILE A 182 -3.75 -20.28 15.53
CA ILE A 182 -2.84 -20.00 14.42
C ILE A 182 -3.60 -20.07 13.11
N SER A 183 -4.42 -21.12 12.93
CA SER A 183 -5.21 -21.31 11.70
C SER A 183 -6.24 -20.18 11.51
N ILE A 184 -6.93 -19.77 12.58
CA ILE A 184 -7.83 -18.61 12.53
C ILE A 184 -7.05 -17.33 12.20
N GLY A 185 -5.92 -17.10 12.85
CA GLY A 185 -5.07 -15.93 12.57
C GLY A 185 -4.65 -15.87 11.10
N LEU A 186 -4.21 -16.99 10.54
CA LEU A 186 -3.83 -17.10 9.13
C LEU A 186 -5.04 -16.92 8.19
N ALA A 187 -6.21 -17.46 8.53
CA ALA A 187 -7.42 -17.31 7.73
C ALA A 187 -7.95 -15.87 7.75
N THR A 188 -7.98 -15.22 8.91
CA THR A 188 -8.45 -13.83 9.04
C THR A 188 -7.48 -12.81 8.42
N ALA A 189 -6.24 -13.18 8.19
CA ALA A 189 -5.24 -12.33 7.55
C ALA A 189 -5.64 -11.92 6.12
N GLY A 190 -6.43 -12.74 5.41
CA GLY A 190 -7.01 -12.37 4.11
C GLY A 190 -7.96 -11.18 4.21
N LEU A 191 -8.88 -11.19 5.15
CA LEU A 191 -9.82 -10.09 5.38
C LEU A 191 -9.08 -8.82 5.79
N ALA A 192 -8.11 -8.94 6.70
CA ALA A 192 -7.23 -7.84 7.11
C ALA A 192 -6.40 -7.25 5.95
N THR A 193 -6.21 -8.00 4.87
CA THR A 193 -5.54 -7.55 3.65
C THR A 193 -6.52 -6.90 2.67
N VAL A 194 -7.67 -7.53 2.44
CA VAL A 194 -8.65 -7.09 1.44
C VAL A 194 -9.26 -5.74 1.80
N LEU A 195 -9.62 -5.51 3.07
CA LEU A 195 -10.29 -4.27 3.47
C LEU A 195 -9.44 -3.02 3.21
N PRO A 196 -8.17 -2.93 3.66
CA PRO A 196 -7.33 -1.77 3.38
C PRO A 196 -7.01 -1.61 1.89
N LEU A 197 -6.76 -2.72 1.16
CA LEU A 197 -6.48 -2.66 -0.27
C LEU A 197 -7.68 -2.20 -1.08
N LEU A 198 -8.89 -2.63 -0.74
CA LEU A 198 -10.11 -2.12 -1.37
C LEU A 198 -10.32 -0.64 -1.08
N ALA A 199 -10.12 -0.21 0.17
CA ALA A 199 -10.22 1.20 0.53
C ALA A 199 -9.20 2.04 -0.25
N PHE A 200 -7.95 1.58 -0.32
CA PHE A 200 -6.90 2.23 -1.10
C PHE A 200 -7.23 2.29 -2.59
N ASN A 201 -7.63 1.18 -3.19
CA ASN A 201 -7.97 1.11 -4.61
C ASN A 201 -9.19 2.01 -4.94
N ASN A 202 -10.21 2.06 -4.08
CA ASN A 202 -11.33 2.97 -4.22
C ASN A 202 -10.87 4.45 -4.17
N ALA A 203 -9.94 4.78 -3.29
CA ALA A 203 -9.38 6.12 -3.22
C ALA A 203 -8.50 6.43 -4.46
N ALA A 204 -7.67 5.49 -4.91
CA ALA A 204 -6.78 5.66 -6.06
C ALA A 204 -7.54 5.94 -7.37
N VAL A 205 -8.69 5.30 -7.57
CA VAL A 205 -9.52 5.56 -8.76
C VAL A 205 -10.20 6.93 -8.69
N ARG A 206 -10.64 7.36 -7.50
CA ARG A 206 -11.47 8.56 -7.33
C ARG A 206 -10.70 9.85 -7.07
N LEU A 207 -9.56 9.76 -6.39
CA LEU A 207 -8.76 10.91 -6.00
C LEU A 207 -7.58 11.13 -6.96
N PRO A 208 -7.08 12.37 -7.09
CA PRO A 208 -5.77 12.60 -7.68
C PRO A 208 -4.69 11.80 -6.95
N LEU A 209 -3.75 11.20 -7.69
CA LEU A 209 -2.67 10.40 -7.10
C LEU A 209 -1.75 11.27 -6.21
N THR A 210 -1.60 12.54 -6.57
CA THR A 210 -0.91 13.55 -5.76
C THR A 210 -1.57 13.73 -4.38
N THR A 211 -2.90 13.84 -4.33
CA THR A 211 -3.64 13.93 -3.06
C THR A 211 -3.54 12.64 -2.27
N LEU A 212 -3.75 11.49 -2.93
CA LEU A 212 -3.65 10.17 -2.30
C LEU A 212 -2.25 9.94 -1.70
N GLY A 213 -1.20 10.30 -2.45
CA GLY A 213 0.17 10.23 -1.98
C GLY A 213 0.37 11.01 -0.67
N LEU A 214 -0.03 12.27 -0.63
CA LEU A 214 0.10 13.08 0.58
C LEU A 214 -0.70 12.53 1.77
N MET A 215 -1.89 11.95 1.53
CA MET A 215 -2.68 11.30 2.60
C MET A 215 -1.98 10.07 3.18
N GLN A 216 -1.12 9.39 2.43
CA GLN A 216 -0.38 8.21 2.91
C GLN A 216 0.59 8.54 4.06
N TYR A 217 0.96 9.80 4.27
CA TYR A 217 1.74 10.21 5.44
C TYR A 217 1.02 9.98 6.79
N ILE A 218 -0.28 9.69 6.78
CA ILE A 218 -1.01 9.25 7.97
C ILE A 218 -0.40 7.94 8.51
N THR A 219 0.02 7.02 7.64
CA THR A 219 0.60 5.73 8.05
C THR A 219 1.85 5.89 8.92
N PRO A 220 2.93 6.57 8.48
CA PRO A 220 4.09 6.77 9.34
C PRO A 220 3.78 7.61 10.58
N THR A 221 2.78 8.51 10.52
CA THR A 221 2.33 9.25 11.71
C THR A 221 1.73 8.32 12.76
N VAL A 222 0.84 7.40 12.36
CA VAL A 222 0.25 6.40 13.28
C VAL A 222 1.33 5.47 13.83
N MET A 223 2.24 4.99 12.98
CA MET A 223 3.38 4.15 13.40
C MET A 223 4.25 4.87 14.44
N PHE A 224 4.54 6.15 14.22
CA PHE A 224 5.25 6.98 15.20
C PHE A 224 4.53 7.05 16.54
N LEU A 225 3.24 7.36 16.53
CA LEU A 225 2.45 7.47 17.77
C LEU A 225 2.43 6.15 18.54
N VAL A 226 2.29 5.02 17.84
CA VAL A 226 2.35 3.69 18.46
C VAL A 226 3.77 3.41 19.00
N GLY A 227 4.82 3.68 18.24
CA GLY A 227 6.21 3.49 18.69
C GLY A 227 6.52 4.26 19.98
N VAL A 228 6.21 5.56 19.99
CA VAL A 228 6.54 6.44 21.12
C VAL A 228 5.64 6.21 22.34
N PHE A 229 4.31 6.15 22.15
CA PHE A 229 3.37 6.15 23.28
C PHE A 229 2.98 4.75 23.76
N VAL A 230 3.07 3.72 22.91
CA VAL A 230 2.70 2.35 23.27
C VAL A 230 3.94 1.51 23.53
N ASN A 231 4.94 1.58 22.66
CA ASN A 231 6.16 0.77 22.78
C ASN A 231 7.27 1.48 23.57
N HIS A 232 7.10 2.77 23.89
CA HIS A 232 8.10 3.59 24.61
C HIS A 232 9.48 3.60 23.93
N GLU A 233 9.50 3.62 22.57
CA GLU A 233 10.73 3.64 21.80
C GLU A 233 11.47 4.96 21.97
N GLU A 234 12.78 4.89 22.21
CA GLU A 234 13.64 6.08 22.21
C GLU A 234 13.77 6.65 20.79
N MET A 235 13.55 7.95 20.67
CA MET A 235 13.56 8.66 19.39
C MET A 235 14.80 9.50 19.23
N SER A 236 15.56 9.26 18.16
CA SER A 236 16.67 10.14 17.77
C SER A 236 16.18 11.52 17.33
N GLY A 237 17.05 12.54 17.48
CA GLY A 237 16.71 13.91 17.06
C GLY A 237 16.36 14.04 15.58
N SER A 238 17.01 13.27 14.69
CA SER A 238 16.71 13.21 13.26
C SER A 238 15.32 12.69 12.96
N ARG A 239 14.86 11.67 13.70
CA ARG A 239 13.48 11.16 13.56
C ARG A 239 12.45 12.21 14.00
N TRP A 240 12.69 12.94 15.09
CA TRP A 240 11.82 14.04 15.51
C TRP A 240 11.69 15.12 14.43
N ILE A 241 12.81 15.55 13.83
CA ILE A 241 12.81 16.54 12.74
C ILE A 241 12.00 16.00 11.55
N GLY A 242 12.20 14.73 11.16
CA GLY A 242 11.45 14.11 10.09
C GLY A 242 9.94 14.12 10.33
N PHE A 243 9.48 13.76 11.54
CA PHE A 243 8.05 13.77 11.87
C PHE A 243 7.47 15.17 11.94
N LEU A 244 8.15 16.12 12.55
CA LEU A 244 7.68 17.51 12.62
C LEU A 244 7.52 18.13 11.23
N THR A 245 8.45 17.87 10.31
CA THR A 245 8.34 18.34 8.92
C THR A 245 7.17 17.69 8.19
N ILE A 246 6.93 16.39 8.39
CA ILE A 246 5.77 15.70 7.81
C ILE A 246 4.46 16.25 8.36
N TRP A 247 4.35 16.48 9.66
CA TRP A 247 3.14 17.04 10.26
C TRP A 247 2.89 18.48 9.77
N LEU A 248 3.93 19.25 9.56
CA LEU A 248 3.82 20.56 8.94
C LEU A 248 3.29 20.44 7.50
N ALA A 249 3.84 19.52 6.70
CA ALA A 249 3.35 19.24 5.35
C ALA A 249 1.86 18.81 5.34
N LEU A 250 1.46 17.93 6.26
CA LEU A 250 0.07 17.49 6.41
C LEU A 250 -0.86 18.65 6.81
N SER A 251 -0.38 19.59 7.62
CA SER A 251 -1.16 20.78 8.01
C SER A 251 -1.44 21.69 6.81
N PHE A 252 -0.48 21.87 5.90
CA PHE A 252 -0.69 22.60 4.65
C PHE A 252 -1.68 21.88 3.74
N LEU A 253 -1.56 20.54 3.62
CA LEU A 253 -2.49 19.74 2.83
C LEU A 253 -3.93 19.83 3.38
N ALA A 254 -4.11 19.63 4.69
CA ALA A 254 -5.41 19.73 5.34
C ALA A 254 -6.03 21.12 5.10
N THR A 255 -5.24 22.18 5.20
CA THR A 255 -5.66 23.54 4.92
C THR A 255 -6.12 23.71 3.47
N ASP A 256 -5.38 23.15 2.50
CA ASP A 256 -5.74 23.17 1.09
C ASP A 256 -7.08 22.44 0.82
N MET A 257 -7.25 21.26 1.41
CA MET A 257 -8.48 20.46 1.26
C MET A 257 -9.70 21.21 1.82
N VAL A 258 -9.59 21.80 3.02
CA VAL A 258 -10.68 22.56 3.64
C VAL A 258 -11.04 23.80 2.81
N ARG A 259 -10.05 24.56 2.35
CA ARG A 259 -10.27 25.75 1.51
C ARG A 259 -10.95 25.39 0.20
N SER A 260 -10.53 24.31 -0.44
CA SER A 260 -11.08 23.86 -1.71
C SER A 260 -12.51 23.32 -1.59
N GLY A 261 -12.79 22.56 -0.51
CA GLY A 261 -14.15 22.09 -0.22
C GLY A 261 -15.12 23.24 0.02
N ARG A 262 -14.68 24.27 0.75
CA ARG A 262 -15.50 25.48 0.99
C ARG A 262 -15.73 26.30 -0.29
N ALA A 263 -14.77 26.37 -1.19
CA ALA A 263 -14.93 27.06 -2.48
C ALA A 263 -15.93 26.34 -3.39
N GLY A 264 -15.88 25.00 -3.45
CA GLY A 264 -16.82 24.18 -4.22
C GLY A 264 -18.27 24.30 -3.70
N ASN A 265 -18.48 24.29 -2.38
CA ASN A 265 -19.82 24.47 -1.80
C ASN A 265 -20.42 25.87 -2.05
N LYS A 266 -19.58 26.91 -2.11
CA LYS A 266 -20.07 28.27 -2.43
C LYS A 266 -20.53 28.41 -3.89
N SER A 267 -19.87 27.74 -4.83
CA SER A 267 -20.28 27.75 -6.23
C SER A 267 -21.61 27.02 -6.50
N ILE A 268 -21.87 25.94 -5.74
CA ILE A 268 -23.12 25.19 -5.81
C ILE A 268 -24.29 25.97 -5.17
N ALA A 269 -24.03 26.74 -4.12
CA ALA A 269 -25.06 27.53 -3.43
C ALA A 269 -25.44 28.84 -4.18
N GLN A 270 -24.68 29.22 -5.21
CA GLN A 270 -24.91 30.41 -6.04
C GLN A 270 -25.45 30.08 -7.45
N ALA A 271 -25.57 28.81 -7.79
CA ALA A 271 -26.18 28.30 -9.03
C ALA A 271 -27.58 27.77 -8.78
#